data_1ee6c03ae0cdfb3490d05a0f516dc416
#
_entry.id   1ee6c03ae0cdfb3490d05a0f516dc416
#
_cell.length_a   1.000
_cell.length_b   1.000
_cell.length_c   1.000
_cell.angle_alpha   90.00
_cell.angle_beta   90.00
_cell.angle_gamma   90.00
#
_symmetry.space_group_name_H-M   'P 1'
#
loop_
_entity.id
_entity.type
_entity.pdbx_description
1 polymer ?
#
loop_
_entity_poly.entity_id
_entity_poly.type
_entity_poly.pdbx_seq_one_letter_code
_entity_poly.pdbx_strand_id
1 'polypeptide(L)'
;MKCRHTYLFAGLCALLLGACTGNFRDINDDLSGITDGELEADNNGLGYRLGIIQQGVYFNYDFGKGKNWPFQLTQNLNADMFSGYMHDPKPLQGGSHNSDYNLQDGWNSAMWQFTYSYVMPEIYRLEQTAAELMPPFYAIAKILKVLAMQRVTDYYGPVIYTRFGAQGAEYVPDGQREVYMRFFDDLDQASEILSDYVAERPTAGEFAKFDLLLDGSYAAWLRFANSLRMRLAVRLASVAPEK
;
A
#
# COMPACT_ATOMS: atom_id res chain seq x y z
N MET A 1 -32.74 34.77 55.60
CA MET A 1 -31.28 34.58 55.52
C MET A 1 -30.80 33.31 54.87
N LYS A 2 -31.62 32.28 54.67
CA LYS A 2 -31.18 30.98 54.06
C LYS A 2 -30.94 31.03 52.55
N CYS A 3 -31.56 31.90 51.77
CA CYS A 3 -31.45 31.95 50.31
C CYS A 3 -30.12 32.55 49.81
N ARG A 4 -29.46 33.43 50.55
CA ARG A 4 -28.21 34.10 50.12
C ARG A 4 -26.99 33.15 50.12
N HIS A 5 -26.95 32.18 51.00
CA HIS A 5 -25.87 31.21 51.07
C HIS A 5 -25.94 30.15 49.97
N THR A 6 -27.13 29.80 49.50
CA THR A 6 -27.34 28.84 48.41
C THR A 6 -26.85 29.40 47.08
N TYR A 7 -27.08 30.66 46.78
CA TYR A 7 -26.57 31.31 45.55
C TYR A 7 -25.05 31.50 45.58
N LEU A 8 -24.48 31.80 46.76
CA LEU A 8 -23.04 31.91 46.93
C LEU A 8 -22.34 30.57 46.74
N PHE A 9 -22.93 29.47 47.20
CA PHE A 9 -22.40 28.14 47.06
C PHE A 9 -22.54 27.65 45.59
N ALA A 10 -23.65 27.94 44.93
CA ALA A 10 -23.84 27.65 43.51
C ALA A 10 -22.86 28.40 42.60
N GLY A 11 -22.60 29.66 42.90
CA GLY A 11 -21.62 30.48 42.19
C GLY A 11 -20.18 29.99 42.38
N LEU A 12 -19.82 29.54 43.59
CA LEU A 12 -18.50 28.96 43.88
C LEU A 12 -18.28 27.61 43.17
N CYS A 13 -19.31 26.75 43.11
CA CYS A 13 -19.25 25.50 42.37
C CYS A 13 -19.16 25.71 40.85
N ALA A 14 -19.83 26.73 40.30
CA ALA A 14 -19.73 27.07 38.88
C ALA A 14 -18.32 27.61 38.49
N LEU A 15 -17.66 28.30 39.38
CA LEU A 15 -16.27 28.78 39.18
C LEU A 15 -15.26 27.63 39.25
N LEU A 16 -15.52 26.61 40.05
CA LEU A 16 -14.62 25.41 40.17
C LEU A 16 -14.76 24.49 38.97
N LEU A 17 -15.87 24.45 38.28
CA LEU A 17 -16.08 23.64 37.08
C LEU A 17 -15.42 24.21 35.84
N GLY A 18 -15.10 25.50 35.81
CA GLY A 18 -14.39 26.13 34.69
C GLY A 18 -12.85 26.06 34.75
N ALA A 19 -12.28 25.66 35.92
CA ALA A 19 -10.84 25.80 36.14
C ALA A 19 -9.99 24.63 35.56
N CYS A 20 -10.62 23.50 35.20
CA CYS A 20 -9.87 22.30 34.78
C CYS A 20 -9.76 22.10 33.27
N THR A 21 -10.38 22.96 32.44
CA THR A 21 -10.39 22.71 30.97
C THR A 21 -9.46 23.65 30.19
N GLY A 22 -8.83 24.63 30.87
CA GLY A 22 -7.99 25.65 30.19
C GLY A 22 -6.78 25.08 29.46
N ASN A 23 -6.20 23.99 29.97
CA ASN A 23 -5.00 23.37 29.41
C ASN A 23 -5.25 21.93 28.94
N PHE A 24 -6.52 21.56 28.72
CA PHE A 24 -6.88 20.18 28.37
C PHE A 24 -6.23 19.74 27.04
N ARG A 25 -6.12 20.64 26.09
CA ARG A 25 -5.43 20.38 24.82
C ARG A 25 -3.94 20.17 25.04
N ASP A 26 -3.27 21.07 25.74
CA ASP A 26 -1.82 21.04 25.96
C ASP A 26 -1.38 19.82 26.79
N ILE A 27 -2.26 19.31 27.68
CA ILE A 27 -1.99 18.13 28.51
C ILE A 27 -2.28 16.83 27.75
N ASN A 28 -3.23 16.84 26.80
CA ASN A 28 -3.61 15.66 26.01
C ASN A 28 -2.97 15.61 24.64
N ASP A 29 -2.24 16.65 24.21
CA ASP A 29 -1.43 16.55 23.02
C ASP A 29 -0.27 15.58 23.30
N ASP A 30 -0.22 14.50 22.55
CA ASP A 30 0.89 13.55 22.61
C ASP A 30 2.12 14.18 21.95
N LEU A 31 2.91 14.88 22.77
CA LEU A 31 4.18 15.50 22.34
C LEU A 31 5.25 14.46 21.94
N SER A 32 5.01 13.17 22.14
CA SER A 32 5.88 12.08 21.69
C SER A 32 5.46 11.52 20.34
N GLY A 33 4.25 11.85 19.86
CA GLY A 33 3.73 11.48 18.56
C GLY A 33 4.21 12.42 17.46
N ILE A 34 4.22 11.94 16.22
CA ILE A 34 4.47 12.77 15.03
C ILE A 34 3.21 13.62 14.80
N THR A 35 3.35 14.94 14.79
CA THR A 35 2.25 15.88 14.54
C THR A 35 1.83 15.87 13.06
N ASP A 36 0.59 16.27 12.77
CA ASP A 36 0.12 16.40 11.38
C ASP A 36 1.01 17.35 10.57
N GLY A 37 1.49 18.44 11.18
CA GLY A 37 2.41 19.37 10.53
C GLY A 37 3.79 18.76 10.22
N GLU A 38 4.29 17.81 11.02
CA GLU A 38 5.51 17.07 10.74
C GLU A 38 5.29 16.01 9.66
N LEU A 39 4.09 15.41 9.61
CA LEU A 39 3.72 14.50 8.53
C LEU A 39 3.57 15.20 7.19
N GLU A 40 3.10 16.42 7.18
CA GLU A 40 2.99 17.25 5.97
C GLU A 40 4.35 17.84 5.55
N ALA A 41 5.24 18.09 6.51
CA ALA A 41 6.57 18.62 6.22
C ALA A 41 7.36 17.67 5.32
N ASP A 42 8.00 18.18 4.27
CA ASP A 42 8.86 17.41 3.37
C ASP A 42 8.19 16.16 2.75
N ASN A 43 6.88 16.16 2.59
CA ASN A 43 6.10 15.01 2.09
C ASN A 43 6.23 13.74 2.94
N ASN A 44 6.53 13.85 4.23
CA ASN A 44 6.76 12.70 5.10
C ASN A 44 5.57 11.74 5.13
N GLY A 45 4.33 12.25 5.26
CA GLY A 45 3.13 11.42 5.28
C GLY A 45 2.96 10.57 4.02
N LEU A 46 3.20 11.15 2.85
CA LEU A 46 3.14 10.45 1.56
C LEU A 46 4.32 9.48 1.38
N GLY A 47 5.52 9.93 1.74
CA GLY A 47 6.74 9.13 1.59
C GLY A 47 6.76 7.90 2.50
N TYR A 48 6.33 7.99 3.75
CA TYR A 48 6.21 6.84 4.64
C TYR A 48 5.20 5.81 4.13
N ARG A 49 4.07 6.24 3.54
CA ARG A 49 3.13 5.32 2.90
C ARG A 49 3.76 4.57 1.74
N LEU A 50 4.54 5.25 0.90
CA LEU A 50 5.30 4.59 -0.18
C LEU A 50 6.31 3.57 0.38
N GLY A 51 6.95 3.86 1.49
CA GLY A 51 7.82 2.91 2.19
C GLY A 51 7.07 1.63 2.62
N ILE A 52 5.86 1.78 3.18
CA ILE A 52 4.98 0.64 3.54
C ILE A 52 4.59 -0.16 2.29
N ILE A 53 4.19 0.52 1.22
CA ILE A 53 3.80 -0.11 -0.04
C ILE A 53 4.98 -0.89 -0.64
N GLN A 54 6.18 -0.29 -0.70
CA GLN A 54 7.37 -0.96 -1.23
C GLN A 54 7.67 -2.25 -0.46
N GLN A 55 7.63 -2.23 0.87
CA GLN A 55 7.84 -3.43 1.68
C GLN A 55 6.73 -4.46 1.50
N GLY A 56 5.48 -4.02 1.43
CA GLY A 56 4.32 -4.88 1.21
C GLY A 56 4.33 -5.59 -0.13
N VAL A 57 4.82 -4.94 -1.20
CA VAL A 57 4.97 -5.55 -2.53
C VAL A 57 5.93 -6.75 -2.51
N TYR A 58 6.94 -6.72 -1.65
CA TYR A 58 7.85 -7.85 -1.42
C TYR A 58 7.39 -8.78 -0.29
N PHE A 59 6.17 -8.58 0.23
CA PHE A 59 5.62 -9.35 1.35
C PHE A 59 6.45 -9.27 2.63
N ASN A 60 7.17 -8.20 2.83
CA ASN A 60 7.93 -7.90 4.03
C ASN A 60 7.28 -6.72 4.77
N TYR A 61 6.17 -6.98 5.44
CA TYR A 61 5.40 -5.94 6.12
C TYR A 61 5.88 -5.59 7.55
N ASP A 62 6.81 -6.35 8.09
CA ASP A 62 7.39 -6.09 9.41
C ASP A 62 8.65 -5.21 9.36
N PHE A 63 8.88 -4.55 8.24
CA PHE A 63 9.99 -3.63 8.01
C PHE A 63 11.38 -4.26 8.25
N GLY A 64 11.54 -5.50 7.85
CA GLY A 64 12.82 -6.20 7.92
C GLY A 64 13.22 -6.65 9.33
N LYS A 65 12.32 -6.61 10.31
CA LYS A 65 12.58 -7.04 11.69
C LYS A 65 12.68 -8.56 11.85
N GLY A 66 12.91 -9.29 10.78
CA GLY A 66 13.29 -10.69 10.80
C GLY A 66 12.16 -11.69 10.65
N LYS A 67 10.93 -11.26 10.40
CA LYS A 67 9.78 -12.14 10.21
C LYS A 67 9.37 -12.20 8.74
N ASN A 68 10.11 -12.92 7.92
CA ASN A 68 9.84 -13.06 6.48
C ASN A 68 8.81 -14.16 6.16
N TRP A 69 8.00 -14.57 7.13
CA TRP A 69 6.98 -15.60 6.93
C TRP A 69 5.92 -15.21 5.87
N PRO A 70 5.55 -13.92 5.64
CA PRO A 70 4.67 -13.60 4.52
C PRO A 70 5.27 -13.96 3.17
N PHE A 71 6.56 -13.70 2.96
CA PHE A 71 7.28 -14.11 1.76
C PHE A 71 7.34 -15.65 1.66
N GLN A 72 7.61 -16.34 2.76
CA GLN A 72 7.59 -17.81 2.80
C GLN A 72 6.24 -18.36 2.33
N LEU A 73 5.12 -17.86 2.85
CA LEU A 73 3.79 -18.32 2.47
C LEU A 73 3.44 -18.01 1.02
N THR A 74 3.79 -16.82 0.52
CA THR A 74 3.39 -16.37 -0.81
C THR A 74 4.32 -16.84 -1.92
N GLN A 75 5.58 -17.04 -1.62
CA GLN A 75 6.59 -17.46 -2.60
C GLN A 75 6.97 -18.91 -2.42
N ASN A 76 7.59 -19.29 -1.27
CA ASN A 76 8.23 -20.59 -1.14
C ASN A 76 7.22 -21.74 -1.03
N LEU A 77 6.21 -21.61 -0.17
CA LEU A 77 5.18 -22.63 0.05
C LEU A 77 4.06 -22.59 -1.00
N ASN A 78 4.15 -21.69 -1.95
CA ASN A 78 3.14 -21.42 -2.95
C ASN A 78 3.71 -21.43 -4.37
N ALA A 79 4.17 -20.28 -4.87
CA ALA A 79 4.59 -20.14 -6.25
C ALA A 79 5.74 -21.09 -6.63
N ASP A 80 6.73 -21.28 -5.76
CA ASP A 80 7.86 -22.16 -6.01
C ASP A 80 7.45 -23.64 -6.05
N MET A 81 6.45 -24.04 -5.25
CA MET A 81 5.91 -25.40 -5.27
C MET A 81 5.06 -25.66 -6.52
N PHE A 82 4.16 -24.73 -6.87
CA PHE A 82 3.33 -24.90 -8.07
C PHE A 82 4.14 -24.87 -9.36
N SER A 83 5.21 -24.09 -9.41
CA SER A 83 6.11 -24.04 -10.57
C SER A 83 7.02 -25.25 -10.69
N GLY A 84 7.12 -26.08 -9.65
CA GLY A 84 8.02 -27.23 -9.59
C GLY A 84 9.48 -26.89 -9.33
N TYR A 85 9.80 -25.61 -9.00
CA TYR A 85 11.17 -25.25 -8.61
C TYR A 85 11.55 -25.81 -7.25
N MET A 86 10.58 -25.96 -6.36
CA MET A 86 10.75 -26.56 -5.04
C MET A 86 9.82 -27.74 -4.88
N HIS A 87 10.30 -28.78 -4.21
CA HIS A 87 9.51 -29.94 -3.84
C HIS A 87 9.79 -30.29 -2.38
N ASP A 88 8.73 -30.60 -1.64
CA ASP A 88 8.84 -31.09 -0.28
C ASP A 88 8.71 -32.62 -0.27
N PRO A 89 9.79 -33.36 0.02
CA PRO A 89 9.74 -34.84 0.09
C PRO A 89 9.01 -35.33 1.35
N LYS A 90 8.74 -34.46 2.32
CA LYS A 90 7.98 -34.77 3.54
C LYS A 90 6.92 -33.73 3.76
N PRO A 91 5.64 -34.05 3.54
CA PRO A 91 4.55 -33.08 3.71
C PRO A 91 4.57 -32.43 5.09
N LEU A 92 4.67 -31.09 5.13
CA LEU A 92 4.77 -30.29 6.35
C LEU A 92 3.49 -30.32 7.19
N GLN A 93 2.33 -30.55 6.58
CA GLN A 93 0.99 -30.42 7.19
C GLN A 93 0.19 -31.72 7.03
N GLY A 94 0.72 -32.83 7.55
CA GLY A 94 -0.03 -34.10 7.59
C GLY A 94 -0.46 -34.66 6.23
N GLY A 95 0.24 -34.30 5.15
CA GLY A 95 -0.05 -34.70 3.80
C GLY A 95 -0.71 -33.64 2.92
N SER A 96 -1.10 -32.48 3.47
CA SER A 96 -1.58 -31.35 2.68
C SER A 96 -0.41 -30.44 2.33
N HIS A 97 -0.07 -30.35 1.04
CA HIS A 97 0.90 -29.39 0.54
C HIS A 97 0.71 -29.13 -0.96
N ASN A 98 1.17 -27.95 -1.40
CA ASN A 98 0.92 -27.48 -2.75
C ASN A 98 1.68 -28.27 -3.84
N SER A 99 2.77 -28.97 -3.52
CA SER A 99 3.53 -29.76 -4.50
C SER A 99 2.71 -30.85 -5.18
N ASP A 100 1.78 -31.46 -4.46
CA ASP A 100 0.94 -32.56 -4.95
C ASP A 100 -0.50 -32.11 -5.24
N TYR A 101 -0.73 -30.81 -5.31
CA TYR A 101 -2.07 -30.23 -5.46
C TYR A 101 -3.08 -30.64 -4.38
N ASN A 102 -2.60 -31.13 -3.23
CA ASN A 102 -3.39 -31.31 -2.02
C ASN A 102 -3.33 -29.99 -1.22
N LEU A 103 -4.14 -29.04 -1.65
CA LEU A 103 -3.98 -27.61 -1.37
C LEU A 103 -4.07 -27.28 0.12
N GLN A 104 -3.17 -26.40 0.57
CA GLN A 104 -3.19 -25.81 1.90
C GLN A 104 -3.79 -24.40 1.86
N ASP A 105 -5.04 -24.27 2.24
CA ASP A 105 -5.82 -23.05 2.12
C ASP A 105 -5.17 -21.85 2.83
N GLY A 106 -4.59 -22.05 4.01
CA GLY A 106 -3.90 -21.00 4.76
C GLY A 106 -2.70 -20.42 4.02
N TRP A 107 -2.01 -21.23 3.22
CA TRP A 107 -0.90 -20.77 2.38
C TRP A 107 -1.42 -20.08 1.12
N ASN A 108 -2.44 -20.67 0.51
CA ASN A 108 -2.99 -20.17 -0.75
C ASN A 108 -3.75 -18.86 -0.61
N SER A 109 -4.29 -18.55 0.58
CA SER A 109 -4.96 -17.27 0.84
C SER A 109 -4.00 -16.13 1.21
N ALA A 110 -2.75 -16.43 1.55
CA ALA A 110 -1.81 -15.47 2.13
C ALA A 110 -1.54 -14.26 1.22
N MET A 111 -1.30 -14.48 -0.07
CA MET A 111 -1.01 -13.40 -1.03
C MET A 111 -2.18 -12.42 -1.13
N TRP A 112 -3.41 -12.93 -1.18
CA TRP A 112 -4.61 -12.10 -1.17
C TRP A 112 -4.70 -11.26 0.10
N GLN A 113 -4.62 -11.92 1.26
CA GLN A 113 -4.75 -11.25 2.56
C GLN A 113 -3.70 -10.17 2.75
N PHE A 114 -2.43 -10.45 2.45
CA PHE A 114 -1.37 -9.46 2.64
C PHE A 114 -1.48 -8.29 1.69
N THR A 115 -1.77 -8.52 0.41
CA THR A 115 -1.90 -7.43 -0.56
C THR A 115 -3.08 -6.52 -0.21
N TYR A 116 -4.24 -7.08 0.12
CA TYR A 116 -5.42 -6.28 0.46
C TYR A 116 -5.41 -5.70 1.87
N SER A 117 -4.59 -6.21 2.78
CA SER A 117 -4.48 -5.67 4.14
C SER A 117 -3.38 -4.61 4.29
N TYR A 118 -2.29 -4.72 3.54
CA TYR A 118 -1.11 -3.88 3.76
C TYR A 118 -0.71 -3.02 2.56
N VAL A 119 -1.00 -3.44 1.33
CA VAL A 119 -0.60 -2.70 0.13
C VAL A 119 -1.72 -1.83 -0.40
N MET A 120 -2.86 -2.42 -0.73
CA MET A 120 -3.96 -1.70 -1.37
C MET A 120 -4.56 -0.56 -0.53
N PRO A 121 -4.71 -0.67 0.81
CA PRO A 121 -5.20 0.45 1.60
C PRO A 121 -4.27 1.67 1.60
N GLU A 122 -2.95 1.45 1.62
CA GLU A 122 -1.98 2.55 1.57
C GLU A 122 -1.92 3.19 0.18
N ILE A 123 -2.01 2.39 -0.89
CA ILE A 123 -2.15 2.89 -2.26
C ILE A 123 -3.41 3.75 -2.38
N TYR A 124 -4.56 3.25 -1.92
CA TYR A 124 -5.81 3.99 -1.99
C TYR A 124 -5.74 5.34 -1.27
N ARG A 125 -5.20 5.36 -0.04
CA ARG A 125 -5.02 6.62 0.71
C ARG A 125 -4.09 7.59 -0.01
N LEU A 126 -3.02 7.08 -0.61
CA LEU A 126 -2.07 7.90 -1.34
C LEU A 126 -2.68 8.45 -2.63
N GLU A 127 -3.43 7.65 -3.37
CA GLU A 127 -4.13 8.06 -4.59
C GLU A 127 -5.14 9.20 -4.33
N GLN A 128 -5.73 9.29 -3.12
CA GLN A 128 -6.68 10.35 -2.76
C GLN A 128 -6.00 11.72 -2.54
N THR A 129 -4.72 11.76 -2.25
CA THR A 129 -4.03 12.99 -1.82
C THR A 129 -2.82 13.33 -2.68
N ALA A 130 -2.05 12.36 -3.14
CA ALA A 130 -0.77 12.61 -3.81
C ALA A 130 -0.92 13.12 -5.25
N ALA A 131 -2.04 12.88 -5.92
CA ALA A 131 -2.24 13.29 -7.31
C ALA A 131 -2.06 14.80 -7.50
N GLU A 132 -2.55 15.59 -6.55
CA GLU A 132 -2.45 17.05 -6.58
C GLU A 132 -1.22 17.58 -5.83
N LEU A 133 -0.89 16.97 -4.68
CA LEU A 133 0.17 17.47 -3.80
C LEU A 133 1.57 17.09 -4.28
N MET A 134 1.74 15.88 -4.75
CA MET A 134 3.04 15.32 -5.16
C MET A 134 2.87 14.30 -6.29
N PRO A 135 2.63 14.76 -7.53
CA PRO A 135 2.37 13.89 -8.67
C PRO A 135 3.39 12.75 -8.89
N PRO A 136 4.72 12.94 -8.71
CA PRO A 136 5.66 11.83 -8.88
C PRO A 136 5.49 10.71 -7.83
N PHE A 137 5.03 11.03 -6.61
CA PHE A 137 4.71 10.00 -5.61
C PHE A 137 3.46 9.21 -5.99
N TYR A 138 2.46 9.89 -6.54
CA TYR A 138 1.28 9.25 -7.11
C TYR A 138 1.64 8.31 -8.26
N ALA A 139 2.53 8.73 -9.15
CA ALA A 139 3.02 7.89 -10.25
C ALA A 139 3.73 6.62 -9.74
N ILE A 140 4.61 6.77 -8.73
CA ILE A 140 5.29 5.63 -8.10
C ILE A 140 4.28 4.68 -7.43
N ALA A 141 3.26 5.21 -6.76
CA ALA A 141 2.20 4.38 -6.18
C ALA A 141 1.45 3.55 -7.23
N LYS A 142 1.15 4.12 -8.41
CA LYS A 142 0.55 3.40 -9.53
C LYS A 142 1.45 2.26 -10.04
N ILE A 143 2.74 2.52 -10.19
CA ILE A 143 3.71 1.50 -10.60
C ILE A 143 3.73 0.34 -9.59
N LEU A 144 3.78 0.66 -8.30
CA LEU A 144 3.78 -0.33 -7.23
C LEU A 144 2.45 -1.09 -7.13
N LYS A 145 1.32 -0.42 -7.39
CA LYS A 145 -0.01 -1.05 -7.49
C LYS A 145 -0.04 -2.11 -8.58
N VAL A 146 0.43 -1.76 -9.76
CA VAL A 146 0.51 -2.70 -10.89
C VAL A 146 1.42 -3.88 -10.55
N LEU A 147 2.61 -3.61 -9.99
CA LEU A 147 3.57 -4.65 -9.60
C LEU A 147 2.98 -5.64 -8.59
N ALA A 148 2.27 -5.14 -7.56
CA ALA A 148 1.61 -5.97 -6.57
C ALA A 148 0.46 -6.78 -7.17
N MET A 149 -0.46 -6.10 -7.86
CA MET A 149 -1.71 -6.70 -8.31
C MET A 149 -1.55 -7.61 -9.52
N GLN A 150 -0.48 -7.46 -10.31
CA GLN A 150 -0.13 -8.41 -11.35
C GLN A 150 0.06 -9.82 -10.76
N ARG A 151 0.78 -9.95 -9.64
CA ARG A 151 0.96 -11.24 -8.98
C ARG A 151 -0.37 -11.81 -8.45
N VAL A 152 -1.20 -10.96 -7.87
CA VAL A 152 -2.50 -11.38 -7.31
C VAL A 152 -3.43 -11.88 -8.41
N THR A 153 -3.57 -11.14 -9.52
CA THR A 153 -4.45 -11.59 -10.62
C THR A 153 -3.88 -12.81 -11.37
N ASP A 154 -2.55 -12.92 -11.48
CA ASP A 154 -1.92 -14.13 -12.05
C ASP A 154 -2.22 -15.38 -11.24
N TYR A 155 -2.41 -15.22 -9.94
CA TYR A 155 -2.62 -16.30 -9.00
C TYR A 155 -4.11 -16.67 -8.85
N TYR A 156 -4.98 -15.67 -8.72
CA TYR A 156 -6.40 -15.86 -8.42
C TYR A 156 -7.34 -15.61 -9.60
N GLY A 157 -6.87 -15.03 -10.70
CA GLY A 157 -7.71 -14.60 -11.82
C GLY A 157 -8.40 -13.26 -11.54
N PRO A 158 -9.74 -13.22 -11.42
CA PRO A 158 -10.48 -12.00 -11.11
C PRO A 158 -10.11 -11.42 -9.74
N VAL A 159 -9.93 -10.09 -9.65
CA VAL A 159 -9.50 -9.38 -8.43
C VAL A 159 -10.20 -8.04 -8.28
N ILE A 160 -10.23 -7.49 -7.08
CA ILE A 160 -10.78 -6.15 -6.82
C ILE A 160 -9.68 -5.11 -7.08
N TYR A 161 -9.70 -4.51 -8.26
CA TYR A 161 -8.69 -3.54 -8.69
C TYR A 161 -9.25 -2.13 -8.86
N THR A 162 -10.26 -1.97 -9.74
CA THR A 162 -10.80 -0.66 -10.10
C THR A 162 -11.71 -0.06 -9.03
N ARG A 163 -12.36 -0.90 -8.27
CA ARG A 163 -13.36 -0.50 -7.25
C ARG A 163 -12.87 -0.64 -5.82
N PHE A 164 -11.58 -0.84 -5.62
CA PHE A 164 -11.05 -0.90 -4.26
C PHE A 164 -11.26 0.44 -3.53
N GLY A 165 -11.82 0.38 -2.33
CA GLY A 165 -12.12 1.56 -1.52
C GLY A 165 -13.41 2.32 -1.88
N ALA A 166 -14.14 1.92 -2.90
CA ALA A 166 -15.42 2.54 -3.26
C ALA A 166 -16.47 2.33 -2.16
N GLN A 167 -17.07 3.43 -1.69
CA GLN A 167 -18.11 3.35 -0.66
C GLN A 167 -19.41 2.77 -1.20
N GLY A 168 -20.02 1.86 -0.45
CA GLY A 168 -21.34 1.29 -0.78
C GLY A 168 -21.38 0.42 -2.03
N ALA A 169 -20.23 0.12 -2.62
CA ALA A 169 -20.16 -0.81 -3.74
C ALA A 169 -20.13 -2.25 -3.23
N GLU A 170 -20.89 -3.13 -3.88
CA GLU A 170 -20.57 -4.54 -3.83
C GLU A 170 -19.16 -4.73 -4.39
N TYR A 171 -18.30 -5.44 -3.68
CA TYR A 171 -16.95 -5.75 -4.15
C TYR A 171 -17.03 -6.80 -5.27
N VAL A 172 -17.41 -6.33 -6.46
CA VAL A 172 -17.42 -7.18 -7.65
C VAL A 172 -16.00 -7.21 -8.20
N PRO A 173 -15.38 -8.39 -8.32
CA PRO A 173 -14.06 -8.51 -8.90
C PRO A 173 -14.05 -8.09 -10.38
N ASP A 174 -13.01 -7.39 -10.77
CA ASP A 174 -12.70 -7.10 -12.16
C ASP A 174 -12.15 -8.38 -12.83
N GLY A 175 -12.56 -8.66 -14.05
CA GLY A 175 -12.02 -9.80 -14.81
C GLY A 175 -10.53 -9.61 -15.11
N GLN A 176 -9.74 -10.70 -15.14
CA GLN A 176 -8.29 -10.64 -15.35
C GLN A 176 -7.89 -9.83 -16.60
N ARG A 177 -8.63 -9.99 -17.72
CA ARG A 177 -8.39 -9.21 -18.94
C ARG A 177 -8.54 -7.70 -18.67
N GLU A 178 -9.60 -7.30 -18.00
CA GLU A 178 -9.86 -5.90 -17.67
C GLU A 178 -8.75 -5.34 -16.76
N VAL A 179 -8.36 -6.09 -15.76
CA VAL A 179 -7.28 -5.73 -14.84
C VAL A 179 -5.97 -5.49 -15.60
N TYR A 180 -5.61 -6.37 -16.53
CA TYR A 180 -4.41 -6.20 -17.36
C TYR A 180 -4.48 -4.95 -18.25
N MET A 181 -5.64 -4.63 -18.82
CA MET A 181 -5.78 -3.39 -19.59
C MET A 181 -5.58 -2.17 -18.70
N ARG A 182 -6.13 -2.19 -17.48
CA ARG A 182 -5.91 -1.12 -16.50
C ARG A 182 -4.46 -1.00 -16.05
N PHE A 183 -3.71 -2.08 -16.02
CA PHE A 183 -2.27 -2.00 -15.74
C PHE A 183 -1.52 -1.15 -16.77
N PHE A 184 -1.85 -1.28 -18.06
CA PHE A 184 -1.26 -0.44 -19.09
C PHE A 184 -1.67 1.03 -18.93
N ASP A 185 -2.97 1.30 -18.69
CA ASP A 185 -3.45 2.66 -18.46
C ASP A 185 -2.73 3.33 -17.27
N ASP A 186 -2.59 2.60 -16.15
CA ASP A 186 -1.90 3.10 -14.95
C ASP A 186 -0.40 3.33 -15.18
N LEU A 187 0.27 2.45 -15.93
CA LEU A 187 1.69 2.61 -16.27
C LEU A 187 1.91 3.72 -17.29
N ASP A 188 1.00 3.93 -18.24
CA ASP A 188 1.07 5.03 -19.20
C ASP A 188 0.94 6.37 -18.47
N GLN A 189 -0.07 6.52 -17.61
CA GLN A 189 -0.24 7.71 -16.79
C GLN A 189 0.97 7.97 -15.86
N ALA A 190 1.48 6.93 -15.21
CA ALA A 190 2.64 7.06 -14.35
C ALA A 190 3.90 7.48 -15.13
N SER A 191 4.08 6.93 -16.34
CA SER A 191 5.21 7.26 -17.21
C SER A 191 5.13 8.69 -17.73
N GLU A 192 3.96 9.19 -18.09
CA GLU A 192 3.72 10.57 -18.51
C GLU A 192 4.10 11.53 -17.36
N ILE A 193 3.53 11.32 -16.17
CA ILE A 193 3.81 12.16 -14.99
C ILE A 193 5.32 12.19 -14.67
N LEU A 194 5.98 11.03 -14.66
CA LEU A 194 7.41 10.95 -14.34
C LEU A 194 8.27 11.57 -15.44
N SER A 195 7.90 11.42 -16.72
CA SER A 195 8.60 12.00 -17.85
C SER A 195 8.60 13.52 -17.77
N ASP A 196 7.44 14.11 -17.55
CA ASP A 196 7.27 15.56 -17.43
C ASP A 196 8.02 16.09 -16.20
N TYR A 197 7.89 15.41 -15.06
CA TYR A 197 8.56 15.82 -13.84
C TYR A 197 10.10 15.78 -13.96
N VAL A 198 10.65 14.74 -14.57
CA VAL A 198 12.12 14.62 -14.82
C VAL A 198 12.60 15.67 -15.82
N ALA A 199 11.81 16.01 -16.83
CA ALA A 199 12.14 17.05 -17.79
C ALA A 199 12.23 18.44 -17.14
N GLU A 200 11.30 18.75 -16.24
CA GLU A 200 11.26 20.02 -15.54
C GLU A 200 12.28 20.10 -14.37
N ARG A 201 12.51 18.98 -13.67
CA ARG A 201 13.29 18.89 -12.44
C ARG A 201 14.26 17.71 -12.45
N PRO A 202 15.31 17.74 -13.30
CA PRO A 202 16.19 16.59 -13.52
C PRO A 202 17.01 16.18 -12.28
N THR A 203 17.15 17.06 -11.29
CA THR A 203 17.91 16.84 -10.05
C THR A 203 17.00 16.67 -8.82
N ALA A 204 15.68 16.55 -9.02
CA ALA A 204 14.74 16.34 -7.92
C ALA A 204 15.05 15.02 -7.20
N GLY A 205 14.99 15.02 -5.88
CA GLY A 205 15.37 13.91 -5.03
C GLY A 205 14.54 13.79 -3.75
N GLU A 206 13.35 14.38 -3.73
CA GLU A 206 12.46 14.40 -2.55
C GLU A 206 12.09 13.00 -2.09
N PHE A 207 12.09 12.05 -3.01
CA PHE A 207 11.77 10.65 -2.72
C PHE A 207 12.95 9.87 -2.12
N ALA A 208 14.18 10.34 -2.20
CA ALA A 208 15.38 9.57 -1.85
C ALA A 208 15.35 8.99 -0.42
N LYS A 209 14.82 9.74 0.56
CA LYS A 209 14.73 9.28 1.96
C LYS A 209 13.68 8.18 2.20
N PHE A 210 12.78 7.95 1.25
CA PHE A 210 11.70 6.97 1.34
C PHE A 210 11.86 5.81 0.37
N ASP A 211 12.76 5.95 -0.61
CA ASP A 211 12.94 4.96 -1.67
C ASP A 211 13.86 3.83 -1.21
N LEU A 212 13.31 2.63 -1.20
CA LEU A 212 14.02 1.41 -0.81
C LEU A 212 14.66 0.69 -2.00
N LEU A 213 14.47 1.19 -3.23
CA LEU A 213 14.78 0.44 -4.46
C LEU A 213 15.73 1.16 -5.43
N LEU A 214 15.52 2.44 -5.66
CA LEU A 214 16.13 3.18 -6.78
C LEU A 214 16.76 4.51 -6.36
N ASP A 215 17.09 4.65 -5.08
CA ASP A 215 17.76 5.80 -4.48
C ASP A 215 17.07 7.15 -4.77
N GLY A 216 15.74 7.15 -4.88
CA GLY A 216 14.93 8.33 -5.13
C GLY A 216 14.96 8.85 -6.57
N SER A 217 15.56 8.11 -7.49
CA SER A 217 15.68 8.53 -8.88
C SER A 217 14.39 8.36 -9.67
N TYR A 218 13.68 9.46 -9.92
CA TYR A 218 12.48 9.46 -10.75
C TYR A 218 12.73 8.94 -12.18
N ALA A 219 13.89 9.24 -12.75
CA ALA A 219 14.28 8.68 -14.03
C ALA A 219 14.47 7.16 -13.99
N ALA A 220 14.93 6.62 -12.87
CA ALA A 220 15.01 5.17 -12.68
C ALA A 220 13.62 4.55 -12.52
N TRP A 221 12.70 5.21 -11.81
CA TRP A 221 11.31 4.79 -11.71
C TRP A 221 10.58 4.81 -13.05
N LEU A 222 10.84 5.81 -13.90
CA LEU A 222 10.33 5.84 -15.28
C LEU A 222 10.83 4.63 -16.10
N ARG A 223 12.12 4.31 -16.00
CA ARG A 223 12.68 3.11 -16.66
C ARG A 223 12.08 1.82 -16.09
N PHE A 224 11.83 1.77 -14.79
CA PHE A 224 11.19 0.64 -14.15
C PHE A 224 9.75 0.45 -14.64
N ALA A 225 8.95 1.52 -14.75
CA ALA A 225 7.61 1.49 -15.31
C ALA A 225 7.59 0.91 -16.73
N ASN A 226 8.50 1.40 -17.61
CA ASN A 226 8.61 0.89 -18.97
C ASN A 226 9.04 -0.60 -19.02
N SER A 227 9.94 -1.01 -18.14
CA SER A 227 10.35 -2.42 -18.01
C SER A 227 9.21 -3.32 -17.55
N LEU A 228 8.42 -2.84 -16.58
CA LEU A 228 7.22 -3.55 -16.11
C LEU A 228 6.18 -3.66 -17.23
N ARG A 229 5.94 -2.58 -17.96
CA ARG A 229 5.05 -2.56 -19.12
C ARG A 229 5.47 -3.57 -20.18
N MET A 230 6.75 -3.61 -20.53
CA MET A 230 7.29 -4.60 -21.49
C MET A 230 7.10 -6.03 -20.97
N ARG A 231 7.35 -6.28 -19.68
CA ARG A 231 7.09 -7.59 -19.05
C ARG A 231 5.64 -8.02 -19.17
N LEU A 232 4.69 -7.11 -18.94
CA LEU A 232 3.25 -7.38 -19.08
C LEU A 232 2.88 -7.67 -20.53
N ALA A 233 3.40 -6.90 -21.49
CA ALA A 233 3.16 -7.12 -22.92
C ALA A 233 3.66 -8.49 -23.38
N VAL A 234 4.85 -8.91 -22.97
CA VAL A 234 5.38 -10.25 -23.27
C VAL A 234 4.48 -11.36 -22.71
N ARG A 235 3.92 -11.17 -21.51
CA ARG A 235 2.94 -12.14 -20.95
C ARG A 235 1.67 -12.25 -21.76
N LEU A 236 1.24 -11.18 -22.39
CA LEU A 236 0.03 -11.15 -23.20
C LEU A 236 0.25 -11.59 -24.66
N ALA A 237 1.48 -11.71 -25.12
CA ALA A 237 1.81 -11.92 -26.52
C ALA A 237 1.09 -13.11 -27.19
N SER A 238 0.73 -14.15 -26.42
CA SER A 238 0.02 -15.33 -26.95
C SER A 238 -1.51 -15.22 -26.84
N VAL A 239 -2.04 -14.37 -25.96
CA VAL A 239 -3.49 -14.31 -25.64
C VAL A 239 -4.15 -12.99 -26.06
N ALA A 240 -3.36 -11.94 -26.21
CA ALA A 240 -3.80 -10.62 -26.67
C ALA A 240 -2.66 -9.93 -27.46
N PRO A 241 -2.28 -10.46 -28.64
CA PRO A 241 -1.10 -9.99 -29.39
C PRO A 241 -1.27 -8.56 -29.95
N GLU A 242 -2.47 -8.00 -29.89
CA GLU A 242 -2.76 -6.63 -30.30
C GLU A 242 -2.33 -5.55 -29.28
N LYS A 243 -1.78 -5.94 -28.14
CA LYS A 243 -1.27 -5.08 -27.07
C LYS A 243 0.25 -5.16 -26.95
#